data_f6a147c76717efa3ffe33e84138f6602
#
_entry.id   f6a147c76717efa3ffe33e84138f6602
#
_cell.length_a   1.000
_cell.length_b   1.000
_cell.length_c   1.000
_cell.angle_alpha   90.00
_cell.angle_beta   90.00
_cell.angle_gamma   90.00
#
_symmetry.space_group_name_H-M   'P 1'
#
loop_
_entity.id
_entity.type
_entity.pdbx_description
1 polymer ?
#
loop_
_entity_poly.entity_id
_entity_poly.type
_entity_poly.pdbx_seq_one_letter_code
_entity_poly.pdbx_strand_id
1 'polypeptide(L)'
;MSTARRLPTYVLLAERIKAEWISRPDARPGDKLPTQHQLRHLLNASRPTIARALALLEAEGLIESRQGSGIYLRSVLTKESRTRLLSFIASYSHAPLVLRAYYGIERRARQRGYHLLMASSENDIQHEEALIEQHLQAGAQGIILYPVTRWRHQVADDYLRRRWREVPIVIFDIGYEEWERPMVLFDNFRLGYEMTRALLAHGHRHIAFLHLHSDYLHRSIHERRDGWLCAMQDAGIPVPQAYLNWVSLPPNALRHENLPAEEVAHRLIQLSPTPDALIAWEDNTAMPIIRALQKMGVSVPEQVRVVGFDDLETSRFFQPAFPTSQPDFARLGEIAVEVLDEWLNRRQSTPRTYILSVPVLWREPRAPRHTTHKRGGVMLYEA
;
A
#
# COMPACT_ATOMS: atom_id res chain seq x y z
N MET A 1 29.79 -19.42 -7.88
CA MET A 1 29.17 -20.54 -8.61
C MET A 1 28.12 -21.16 -7.69
N SER A 2 26.87 -20.77 -7.82
CA SER A 2 25.76 -21.28 -7.02
C SER A 2 25.30 -22.60 -7.65
N THR A 3 25.48 -23.70 -6.94
CA THR A 3 24.93 -25.01 -7.33
C THR A 3 23.41 -24.96 -7.12
N ALA A 4 22.67 -24.74 -8.21
CA ALA A 4 21.23 -24.95 -8.22
C ALA A 4 20.96 -26.37 -7.72
N ARG A 5 20.34 -26.52 -6.56
CA ARG A 5 19.93 -27.79 -5.95
C ARG A 5 18.92 -28.44 -6.90
N ARG A 6 19.36 -29.43 -7.69
CA ARG A 6 18.44 -30.23 -8.52
C ARG A 6 17.42 -30.89 -7.60
N LEU A 7 16.14 -30.68 -7.90
CA LEU A 7 15.05 -31.35 -7.20
C LEU A 7 15.24 -32.87 -7.25
N PRO A 8 14.96 -33.59 -6.14
CA PRO A 8 15.06 -35.04 -6.11
C PRO A 8 14.17 -35.67 -7.20
N THR A 9 14.65 -36.73 -7.85
CA THR A 9 13.96 -37.39 -8.96
C THR A 9 12.52 -37.83 -8.63
N TYR A 10 12.25 -38.25 -7.39
CA TYR A 10 10.92 -38.63 -6.98
C TYR A 10 9.93 -37.46 -6.94
N VAL A 11 10.40 -36.24 -6.65
CA VAL A 11 9.58 -35.00 -6.68
C VAL A 11 9.20 -34.67 -8.10
N LEU A 12 10.14 -34.73 -9.04
CA LEU A 12 9.86 -34.51 -10.47
C LEU A 12 8.87 -35.55 -11.02
N LEU A 13 8.98 -36.80 -10.56
CA LEU A 13 8.05 -37.86 -10.94
C LEU A 13 6.64 -37.63 -10.33
N ALA A 14 6.56 -37.17 -9.10
CA ALA A 14 5.27 -36.81 -8.49
C ALA A 14 4.58 -35.71 -9.28
N GLU A 15 5.31 -34.65 -9.65
CA GLU A 15 4.75 -33.57 -10.50
C GLU A 15 4.31 -34.07 -11.87
N ARG A 16 5.06 -34.99 -12.47
CA ARG A 16 4.66 -35.60 -13.73
C ARG A 16 3.41 -36.46 -13.61
N ILE A 17 3.28 -37.25 -12.54
CA ILE A 17 2.05 -38.01 -12.24
C ILE A 17 0.87 -37.07 -12.03
N LYS A 18 1.05 -35.96 -11.31
CA LYS A 18 0.02 -34.93 -11.17
C LYS A 18 -0.46 -34.42 -12.53
N ALA A 19 0.46 -34.03 -13.39
CA ALA A 19 0.14 -33.47 -14.70
C ALA A 19 -0.57 -34.47 -15.62
N GLU A 20 -0.12 -35.72 -15.65
CA GLU A 20 -0.61 -36.72 -16.61
C GLU A 20 -1.92 -37.43 -16.17
N TRP A 21 -2.17 -37.58 -14.85
CA TRP A 21 -3.33 -38.37 -14.36
C TRP A 21 -4.24 -37.66 -13.37
N ILE A 22 -3.77 -36.63 -12.65
CA ILE A 22 -4.54 -35.95 -11.59
C ILE A 22 -5.18 -34.66 -12.07
N SER A 23 -4.45 -33.90 -12.90
CA SER A 23 -4.87 -32.58 -13.37
C SER A 23 -5.59 -32.59 -14.72
N ARG A 24 -6.05 -33.75 -15.19
CA ARG A 24 -6.80 -33.87 -16.44
C ARG A 24 -8.19 -33.26 -16.26
N PRO A 25 -8.77 -32.64 -17.32
CA PRO A 25 -10.11 -32.06 -17.27
C PRO A 25 -11.22 -33.02 -16.94
N ASP A 26 -11.03 -34.30 -17.27
CA ASP A 26 -11.99 -35.43 -17.10
C ASP A 26 -11.77 -36.24 -15.81
N ALA A 27 -10.69 -35.96 -15.05
CA ALA A 27 -10.37 -36.66 -13.83
C ALA A 27 -11.43 -36.44 -12.74
N ARG A 28 -11.83 -37.52 -12.04
CA ARG A 28 -12.82 -37.47 -10.94
C ARG A 28 -12.28 -38.17 -9.70
N PRO A 29 -12.64 -37.72 -8.48
CA PRO A 29 -12.38 -38.49 -7.28
C PRO A 29 -12.96 -39.91 -7.41
N GLY A 30 -12.14 -40.93 -7.07
CA GLY A 30 -12.47 -42.34 -7.25
C GLY A 30 -11.92 -42.96 -8.54
N ASP A 31 -11.39 -42.17 -9.47
CA ASP A 31 -10.75 -42.70 -10.66
C ASP A 31 -9.52 -43.52 -10.29
N LYS A 32 -9.35 -44.66 -10.96
CA LYS A 32 -8.22 -45.55 -10.75
C LYS A 32 -7.01 -45.07 -11.55
N LEU A 33 -5.88 -44.84 -10.86
CA LEU A 33 -4.62 -44.54 -11.50
C LEU A 33 -3.90 -45.80 -11.97
N PRO A 34 -2.91 -45.68 -12.90
CA PRO A 34 -2.05 -46.78 -13.23
C PRO A 34 -1.38 -47.37 -11.98
N THR A 35 -1.23 -48.68 -11.96
CA THR A 35 -0.57 -49.37 -10.84
C THR A 35 0.89 -48.94 -10.72
N GLN A 36 1.51 -49.14 -9.56
CA GLN A 36 2.92 -48.88 -9.36
C GLN A 36 3.83 -49.54 -10.39
N HIS A 37 3.44 -50.74 -10.84
CA HIS A 37 4.14 -51.48 -11.89
C HIS A 37 4.02 -50.77 -13.25
N GLN A 38 2.83 -50.33 -13.62
CA GLN A 38 2.59 -49.60 -14.87
C GLN A 38 3.28 -48.24 -14.87
N LEU A 39 3.20 -47.46 -13.75
CA LEU A 39 3.89 -46.20 -13.61
C LEU A 39 5.40 -46.34 -13.77
N ARG A 40 5.97 -47.44 -13.29
CA ARG A 40 7.38 -47.75 -13.45
C ARG A 40 7.79 -47.85 -14.91
N HIS A 41 6.99 -48.51 -15.70
CA HIS A 41 7.23 -48.66 -17.15
C HIS A 41 6.97 -47.35 -17.91
N LEU A 42 5.85 -46.68 -17.65
CA LEU A 42 5.47 -45.44 -18.32
C LEU A 42 6.45 -44.30 -18.07
N LEU A 43 6.96 -44.22 -16.84
CA LEU A 43 7.86 -43.12 -16.43
C LEU A 43 9.34 -43.52 -16.46
N ASN A 44 9.67 -44.74 -16.89
CA ASN A 44 11.03 -45.30 -16.94
C ASN A 44 11.80 -45.06 -15.63
N ALA A 45 11.20 -45.42 -14.49
CA ALA A 45 11.74 -45.14 -13.17
C ALA A 45 11.87 -46.38 -12.29
N SER A 46 12.76 -46.37 -11.28
CA SER A 46 12.94 -47.49 -10.37
C SER A 46 11.75 -47.62 -9.41
N ARG A 47 11.47 -48.86 -8.93
CA ARG A 47 10.40 -49.13 -7.98
C ARG A 47 10.46 -48.25 -6.70
N PRO A 48 11.63 -48.06 -6.08
CA PRO A 48 11.73 -47.17 -4.91
C PRO A 48 11.41 -45.72 -5.20
N THR A 49 11.78 -45.22 -6.39
CA THR A 49 11.54 -43.83 -6.79
C THR A 49 10.04 -43.59 -7.03
N ILE A 50 9.34 -44.52 -7.69
CA ILE A 50 7.89 -44.45 -7.86
C ILE A 50 7.17 -44.56 -6.51
N ALA A 51 7.62 -45.47 -5.62
CA ALA A 51 7.03 -45.58 -4.29
C ALA A 51 7.13 -44.28 -3.47
N ARG A 52 8.27 -43.58 -3.53
CA ARG A 52 8.46 -42.28 -2.88
C ARG A 52 7.60 -41.18 -3.51
N ALA A 53 7.47 -41.19 -4.86
CA ALA A 53 6.61 -40.24 -5.55
C ALA A 53 5.13 -40.43 -5.16
N LEU A 54 4.66 -41.69 -5.09
CA LEU A 54 3.30 -42.00 -4.67
C LEU A 54 3.07 -41.69 -3.20
N ALA A 55 4.03 -41.97 -2.30
CA ALA A 55 3.93 -41.59 -0.89
C ALA A 55 3.83 -40.05 -0.70
N LEU A 56 4.53 -39.28 -1.53
CA LEU A 56 4.40 -37.82 -1.53
C LEU A 56 2.99 -37.39 -1.94
N LEU A 57 2.44 -37.96 -3.02
CA LEU A 57 1.09 -37.66 -3.50
C LEU A 57 0.00 -38.09 -2.51
N GLU A 58 0.23 -39.18 -1.79
CA GLU A 58 -0.65 -39.66 -0.72
C GLU A 58 -0.60 -38.77 0.52
N ALA A 59 0.58 -38.30 0.89
CA ALA A 59 0.78 -37.31 1.96
C ALA A 59 0.12 -35.96 1.62
N GLU A 60 0.09 -35.59 0.33
CA GLU A 60 -0.64 -34.43 -0.15
C GLU A 60 -2.16 -34.63 -0.25
N GLY A 61 -2.64 -35.84 0.06
CA GLY A 61 -4.08 -36.18 0.03
C GLY A 61 -4.67 -36.29 -1.37
N LEU A 62 -3.85 -36.37 -2.42
CA LEU A 62 -4.28 -36.42 -3.81
C LEU A 62 -4.69 -37.82 -4.25
N ILE A 63 -4.05 -38.84 -3.70
CA ILE A 63 -4.31 -40.24 -4.02
C ILE A 63 -4.51 -41.09 -2.75
N GLU A 64 -5.07 -42.23 -2.90
CA GLU A 64 -5.28 -43.25 -1.86
C GLU A 64 -4.85 -44.61 -2.39
N SER A 65 -3.96 -45.30 -1.69
CA SER A 65 -3.55 -46.66 -2.00
C SER A 65 -4.44 -47.65 -1.25
N ARG A 66 -5.22 -48.44 -1.96
CA ARG A 66 -6.08 -49.50 -1.40
C ARG A 66 -5.40 -50.84 -1.61
N GLN A 67 -5.05 -51.51 -0.50
CA GLN A 67 -4.35 -52.77 -0.54
C GLN A 67 -5.11 -53.83 -1.38
N GLY A 68 -4.44 -54.43 -2.36
CA GLY A 68 -5.04 -55.40 -3.28
C GLY A 68 -5.95 -54.81 -4.34
N SER A 69 -6.34 -53.56 -4.28
CA SER A 69 -7.28 -52.92 -5.20
C SER A 69 -6.62 -51.91 -6.17
N GLY A 70 -5.59 -51.20 -5.73
CA GLY A 70 -4.86 -50.26 -6.57
C GLY A 70 -4.72 -48.87 -5.97
N ILE A 71 -4.40 -47.89 -6.82
CA ILE A 71 -4.24 -46.49 -6.48
C ILE A 71 -5.43 -45.74 -7.03
N TYR A 72 -6.07 -44.95 -6.21
CA TYR A 72 -7.27 -44.19 -6.57
C TYR A 72 -7.07 -42.70 -6.32
N LEU A 73 -7.67 -41.88 -7.17
CA LEU A 73 -7.71 -40.45 -7.01
C LEU A 73 -8.63 -40.11 -5.83
N ARG A 74 -8.08 -39.46 -4.83
CA ARG A 74 -8.83 -39.00 -3.65
C ARG A 74 -9.38 -37.59 -3.83
N SER A 75 -8.60 -36.74 -4.44
CA SER A 75 -9.04 -35.41 -4.81
C SER A 75 -8.46 -35.04 -6.17
N VAL A 76 -9.22 -34.32 -6.98
CA VAL A 76 -8.73 -33.75 -8.25
C VAL A 76 -8.16 -32.40 -7.99
N LEU A 77 -6.96 -32.17 -8.53
CA LEU A 77 -6.45 -30.82 -8.66
C LEU A 77 -7.22 -30.14 -9.81
N THR A 78 -8.51 -29.83 -9.59
CA THR A 78 -9.22 -28.92 -10.50
C THR A 78 -8.54 -27.57 -10.43
N LYS A 79 -8.55 -26.82 -11.53
CA LYS A 79 -8.10 -25.41 -11.51
C LYS A 79 -8.78 -24.62 -10.38
N GLU A 80 -9.94 -25.08 -9.92
CA GLU A 80 -10.73 -24.54 -8.81
C GLU A 80 -10.22 -24.94 -7.42
N SER A 81 -9.45 -26.03 -7.27
CA SER A 81 -8.90 -26.46 -5.96
C SER A 81 -7.54 -25.83 -5.61
N ARG A 82 -6.89 -25.14 -6.54
CA ARG A 82 -5.74 -24.32 -6.19
C ARG A 82 -6.25 -23.08 -5.47
N THR A 83 -5.94 -22.95 -4.20
CA THR A 83 -6.16 -21.70 -3.45
C THR A 83 -5.61 -20.55 -4.28
N ARG A 84 -6.50 -19.71 -4.82
CA ARG A 84 -6.10 -18.51 -5.57
C ARG A 84 -5.58 -17.52 -4.56
N LEU A 85 -4.29 -17.24 -4.61
CA LEU A 85 -3.60 -16.45 -3.61
C LEU A 85 -3.06 -15.16 -4.22
N LEU A 86 -3.40 -14.02 -3.63
CA LEU A 86 -2.79 -12.73 -3.89
C LEU A 86 -1.93 -12.32 -2.70
N SER A 87 -1.05 -11.38 -2.92
CA SER A 87 -0.21 -10.78 -1.89
C SER A 87 -0.42 -9.28 -1.84
N PHE A 88 -0.48 -8.72 -0.63
CA PHE A 88 -0.33 -7.30 -0.37
C PHE A 88 0.91 -7.08 0.49
N ILE A 89 1.92 -6.41 -0.06
CA ILE A 89 3.15 -6.04 0.64
C ILE A 89 3.13 -4.52 0.81
N ALA A 90 3.17 -4.06 2.05
CA ALA A 90 3.14 -2.65 2.40
C ALA A 90 4.47 -2.19 3.00
N SER A 91 4.84 -0.93 2.77
CA SER A 91 6.05 -0.34 3.36
C SER A 91 5.97 -0.22 4.88
N TYR A 92 4.76 -0.07 5.44
CA TYR A 92 4.50 -0.03 6.89
C TYR A 92 3.23 -0.79 7.24
N SER A 93 3.23 -1.57 8.34
CA SER A 93 2.07 -2.35 8.78
C SER A 93 1.07 -1.58 9.64
N HIS A 94 1.54 -0.59 10.39
CA HIS A 94 0.74 0.09 11.42
C HIS A 94 0.19 1.46 11.00
N ALA A 95 0.42 1.87 9.77
CA ALA A 95 -0.20 3.10 9.27
C ALA A 95 -1.72 2.90 9.12
N PRO A 96 -2.56 3.76 9.71
CA PRO A 96 -4.02 3.63 9.62
C PRO A 96 -4.53 3.55 8.16
N LEU A 97 -3.84 4.22 7.24
CA LEU A 97 -4.15 4.23 5.82
C LEU A 97 -3.91 2.86 5.17
N VAL A 98 -2.84 2.17 5.56
CA VAL A 98 -2.54 0.80 5.10
C VAL A 98 -3.65 -0.17 5.53
N LEU A 99 -4.19 -0.01 6.74
CA LEU A 99 -5.30 -0.82 7.21
C LEU A 99 -6.59 -0.56 6.40
N ARG A 100 -6.88 0.71 6.05
CA ARG A 100 -8.00 1.05 5.16
C ARG A 100 -7.82 0.40 3.78
N ALA A 101 -6.60 0.44 3.21
CA ALA A 101 -6.26 -0.23 1.96
C ALA A 101 -6.47 -1.75 2.05
N TYR A 102 -5.97 -2.37 3.12
CA TYR A 102 -6.13 -3.80 3.38
C TYR A 102 -7.59 -4.24 3.34
N TYR A 103 -8.49 -3.52 4.01
CA TYR A 103 -9.92 -3.86 3.99
C TYR A 103 -10.53 -3.82 2.59
N GLY A 104 -10.14 -2.84 1.75
CA GLY A 104 -10.59 -2.76 0.37
C GLY A 104 -10.04 -3.91 -0.48
N ILE A 105 -8.74 -4.18 -0.35
CA ILE A 105 -8.04 -5.27 -1.06
C ILE A 105 -8.65 -6.62 -0.65
N GLU A 106 -8.77 -6.91 0.65
CA GLU A 106 -9.31 -8.18 1.16
C GLU A 106 -10.74 -8.41 0.66
N ARG A 107 -11.61 -7.40 0.83
CA ARG A 107 -13.01 -7.48 0.39
C ARG A 107 -13.12 -7.81 -1.09
N ARG A 108 -12.36 -7.11 -1.96
CA ARG A 108 -12.40 -7.33 -3.40
C ARG A 108 -11.74 -8.64 -3.79
N ALA A 109 -10.61 -9.02 -3.17
CA ALA A 109 -9.94 -10.30 -3.40
C ALA A 109 -10.90 -11.48 -3.11
N ARG A 110 -11.55 -11.45 -1.95
CA ARG A 110 -12.55 -12.47 -1.55
C ARG A 110 -13.73 -12.56 -2.51
N GLN A 111 -14.27 -11.42 -2.99
CA GLN A 111 -15.33 -11.38 -4.01
C GLN A 111 -14.90 -12.02 -5.33
N ARG A 112 -13.60 -11.99 -5.65
CA ARG A 112 -13.01 -12.60 -6.84
C ARG A 112 -12.50 -14.01 -6.61
N GLY A 113 -12.74 -14.59 -5.42
CA GLY A 113 -12.33 -15.96 -5.06
C GLY A 113 -10.84 -16.10 -4.76
N TYR A 114 -10.19 -15.01 -4.31
CA TYR A 114 -8.81 -15.02 -3.85
C TYR A 114 -8.72 -15.01 -2.33
N HIS A 115 -7.68 -15.62 -1.82
CA HIS A 115 -7.16 -15.40 -0.47
C HIS A 115 -6.03 -14.39 -0.52
N LEU A 116 -5.78 -13.71 0.59
CA LEU A 116 -4.79 -12.64 0.66
C LEU A 116 -3.70 -12.98 1.68
N LEU A 117 -2.44 -12.93 1.25
CA LEU A 117 -1.28 -12.80 2.14
C LEU A 117 -1.01 -11.32 2.37
N MET A 118 -0.66 -10.95 3.59
CA MET A 118 -0.24 -9.59 3.93
C MET A 118 1.10 -9.62 4.65
N ALA A 119 2.01 -8.71 4.28
CA ALA A 119 3.27 -8.49 4.97
C ALA A 119 3.67 -7.01 4.94
N SER A 120 4.58 -6.63 5.85
CA SER A 120 5.20 -5.32 5.89
C SER A 120 6.70 -5.44 5.64
N SER A 121 7.23 -4.58 4.77
CA SER A 121 8.67 -4.49 4.55
C SER A 121 9.38 -3.59 5.56
N GLU A 122 8.64 -2.92 6.46
CA GLU A 122 9.17 -2.00 7.47
C GLU A 122 10.08 -0.92 6.87
N ASN A 123 9.74 -0.49 5.66
CA ASN A 123 10.46 0.48 4.85
C ASN A 123 11.92 0.07 4.53
N ASP A 124 12.17 -1.22 4.43
CA ASP A 124 13.46 -1.78 4.03
C ASP A 124 13.33 -2.44 2.65
N ILE A 125 14.18 -2.01 1.70
CA ILE A 125 14.16 -2.48 0.30
C ILE A 125 14.57 -3.96 0.21
N GLN A 126 15.54 -4.40 1.01
CA GLN A 126 16.00 -5.79 0.98
C GLN A 126 14.94 -6.72 1.55
N HIS A 127 14.25 -6.25 2.60
CA HIS A 127 13.13 -6.98 3.17
C HIS A 127 11.94 -7.03 2.21
N GLU A 128 11.63 -5.93 1.51
CA GLU A 128 10.58 -5.89 0.46
C GLU A 128 10.88 -6.92 -0.64
N GLU A 129 12.14 -6.98 -1.11
CA GLU A 129 12.58 -7.94 -2.11
C GLU A 129 12.44 -9.39 -1.61
N ALA A 130 12.84 -9.67 -0.38
CA ALA A 130 12.72 -11.00 0.23
C ALA A 130 11.25 -11.43 0.39
N LEU A 131 10.35 -10.52 0.78
CA LEU A 131 8.92 -10.79 0.91
C LEU A 131 8.26 -11.11 -0.43
N ILE A 132 8.63 -10.41 -1.49
CA ILE A 132 8.15 -10.73 -2.85
C ILE A 132 8.49 -12.18 -3.19
N GLU A 133 9.75 -12.58 -2.99
CA GLU A 133 10.19 -13.95 -3.27
C GLU A 133 9.48 -14.99 -2.41
N GLN A 134 9.37 -14.74 -1.10
CA GLN A 134 8.69 -15.65 -0.16
C GLN A 134 7.23 -15.84 -0.52
N HIS A 135 6.50 -14.76 -0.87
CA HIS A 135 5.09 -14.84 -1.22
C HIS A 135 4.87 -15.55 -2.56
N LEU A 136 5.75 -15.36 -3.53
CA LEU A 136 5.71 -16.11 -4.79
C LEU A 136 5.98 -17.60 -4.57
N GLN A 137 6.94 -17.95 -3.71
CA GLN A 137 7.21 -19.34 -3.31
C GLN A 137 6.04 -19.97 -2.55
N ALA A 138 5.30 -19.18 -1.77
CA ALA A 138 4.07 -19.60 -1.09
C ALA A 138 2.87 -19.79 -2.06
N GLY A 139 3.05 -19.46 -3.35
CA GLY A 139 2.03 -19.66 -4.39
C GLY A 139 1.19 -18.42 -4.69
N ALA A 140 1.59 -17.22 -4.27
CA ALA A 140 0.93 -15.99 -4.67
C ALA A 140 1.01 -15.84 -6.20
N GLN A 141 -0.13 -15.62 -6.84
CA GLN A 141 -0.25 -15.49 -8.29
C GLN A 141 0.05 -14.07 -8.77
N GLY A 142 -0.09 -13.10 -7.86
CA GLY A 142 0.21 -11.70 -8.13
C GLY A 142 0.31 -10.91 -6.83
N ILE A 143 0.90 -9.73 -6.93
CA ILE A 143 1.27 -8.89 -5.80
C ILE A 143 0.70 -7.48 -5.99
N ILE A 144 0.11 -6.93 -4.96
CA ILE A 144 -0.16 -5.51 -4.80
C ILE A 144 0.96 -4.98 -3.92
N LEU A 145 1.76 -4.06 -4.43
CA LEU A 145 2.93 -3.53 -3.76
C LEU A 145 2.73 -2.06 -3.43
N TYR A 146 2.65 -1.75 -2.13
CA TYR A 146 2.86 -0.40 -1.61
C TYR A 146 4.35 -0.27 -1.29
N PRO A 147 5.14 0.29 -2.22
CA PRO A 147 6.58 0.11 -2.19
C PRO A 147 7.26 0.97 -1.13
N VAL A 148 8.42 0.53 -0.72
CA VAL A 148 9.38 1.37 0.02
C VAL A 148 9.73 2.59 -0.82
N THR A 149 9.71 3.77 -0.21
CA THR A 149 10.09 5.01 -0.89
C THR A 149 11.58 4.99 -1.25
N ARG A 150 11.90 5.46 -2.45
CA ARG A 150 13.26 5.41 -3.01
C ARG A 150 13.98 6.75 -2.91
N TRP A 151 15.30 6.70 -2.73
CA TRP A 151 16.16 7.82 -3.09
C TRP A 151 16.30 7.91 -4.61
N ARG A 152 16.55 9.09 -5.15
CA ARG A 152 16.68 9.31 -6.60
C ARG A 152 17.62 8.34 -7.29
N HIS A 153 18.77 8.04 -6.69
CA HIS A 153 19.74 7.09 -7.24
C HIS A 153 19.29 5.63 -7.23
N GLN A 154 18.24 5.27 -6.48
CA GLN A 154 17.73 3.90 -6.38
C GLN A 154 16.65 3.59 -7.42
N VAL A 155 16.00 4.60 -8.03
CA VAL A 155 14.88 4.39 -8.94
C VAL A 155 15.33 3.77 -10.26
N ALA A 156 16.47 4.22 -10.81
CA ALA A 156 16.97 3.76 -12.10
C ALA A 156 17.43 2.30 -12.10
N ASP A 157 17.89 1.79 -10.95
CA ASP A 157 18.37 0.41 -10.77
C ASP A 157 17.43 -0.43 -9.91
N ASP A 158 16.13 -0.34 -10.20
CA ASP A 158 15.12 -1.01 -9.40
C ASP A 158 15.06 -2.51 -9.69
N TYR A 159 15.04 -3.30 -8.62
CA TYR A 159 15.00 -4.76 -8.66
C TYR A 159 13.71 -5.31 -9.29
N LEU A 160 12.59 -4.57 -9.24
CA LEU A 160 11.33 -4.98 -9.88
C LEU A 160 11.52 -5.14 -11.38
N ARG A 161 12.26 -4.22 -12.02
CA ARG A 161 12.57 -4.28 -13.44
C ARG A 161 13.53 -5.43 -13.78
N ARG A 162 14.54 -5.65 -12.94
CA ARG A 162 15.59 -6.65 -13.19
C ARG A 162 15.13 -8.07 -12.93
N ARG A 163 14.40 -8.31 -11.83
CA ARG A 163 14.17 -9.67 -11.31
C ARG A 163 12.74 -10.16 -11.53
N TRP A 164 11.75 -9.29 -11.52
CA TRP A 164 10.33 -9.70 -11.58
C TRP A 164 9.55 -9.05 -12.73
N ARG A 165 10.19 -8.81 -13.87
CA ARG A 165 9.54 -8.17 -15.02
C ARG A 165 8.24 -8.86 -15.43
N GLU A 166 8.22 -10.20 -15.44
CA GLU A 166 7.08 -11.01 -15.86
C GLU A 166 6.08 -11.34 -14.72
N VAL A 167 6.42 -10.98 -13.48
CA VAL A 167 5.54 -11.23 -12.33
C VAL A 167 4.44 -10.19 -12.29
N PRO A 168 3.15 -10.59 -12.16
CA PRO A 168 2.03 -9.67 -11.98
C PRO A 168 2.16 -8.88 -10.67
N ILE A 169 2.66 -7.65 -10.76
CA ILE A 169 2.81 -6.71 -9.63
C ILE A 169 2.12 -5.40 -10.00
N VAL A 170 1.10 -5.02 -9.25
CA VAL A 170 0.44 -3.72 -9.33
C VAL A 170 1.01 -2.81 -8.26
N ILE A 171 1.49 -1.65 -8.66
CA ILE A 171 2.03 -0.63 -7.76
C ILE A 171 0.87 0.14 -7.14
N PHE A 172 0.95 0.35 -5.82
CA PHE A 172 -0.10 0.95 -5.02
C PHE A 172 0.38 2.25 -4.36
N ASP A 173 -0.40 3.32 -4.50
CA ASP A 173 -0.25 4.64 -3.88
C ASP A 173 1.02 5.41 -4.25
N ILE A 174 2.19 4.81 -4.18
CA ILE A 174 3.48 5.41 -4.55
C ILE A 174 4.12 4.59 -5.66
N GLY A 175 4.49 5.25 -6.75
CA GLY A 175 5.14 4.58 -7.88
C GLY A 175 5.97 5.56 -8.71
N TYR A 176 6.77 5.02 -9.59
CA TYR A 176 7.64 5.76 -10.48
C TYR A 176 7.41 5.30 -11.93
N GLU A 177 7.38 6.24 -12.87
CA GLU A 177 7.08 5.96 -14.28
C GLU A 177 8.07 4.97 -14.91
N GLU A 178 9.30 4.98 -14.44
CA GLU A 178 10.38 4.11 -14.88
C GLU A 178 10.11 2.62 -14.63
N TRP A 179 9.14 2.29 -13.77
CA TRP A 179 8.84 0.90 -13.43
C TRP A 179 8.01 0.14 -14.47
N GLU A 180 7.45 0.83 -15.47
CA GLU A 180 6.69 0.23 -16.58
C GLU A 180 5.64 -0.81 -16.12
N ARG A 181 4.92 -0.51 -15.03
CA ARG A 181 3.93 -1.40 -14.40
C ARG A 181 2.59 -0.71 -14.23
N PRO A 182 1.48 -1.47 -14.11
CA PRO A 182 0.22 -0.89 -13.70
C PRO A 182 0.38 -0.23 -12.32
N MET A 183 -0.12 0.99 -12.20
CA MET A 183 -0.09 1.77 -10.97
C MET A 183 -1.51 2.23 -10.63
N VAL A 184 -1.85 2.21 -9.35
CA VAL A 184 -3.11 2.73 -8.81
C VAL A 184 -2.76 3.77 -7.76
N LEU A 185 -2.99 5.05 -8.08
CA LEU A 185 -2.46 6.21 -7.37
C LEU A 185 -3.56 7.21 -7.05
N PHE A 186 -3.32 8.07 -6.08
CA PHE A 186 -4.12 9.30 -5.91
C PHE A 186 -3.58 10.44 -6.76
N ASP A 187 -4.47 11.37 -7.15
CA ASP A 187 -4.11 12.64 -7.82
C ASP A 187 -3.57 13.63 -6.79
N ASN A 188 -2.32 13.42 -6.38
CA ASN A 188 -1.69 14.24 -5.36
C ASN A 188 -1.36 15.66 -5.87
N PHE A 189 -1.08 15.81 -7.17
CA PHE A 189 -0.89 17.13 -7.75
C PHE A 189 -2.17 17.96 -7.62
N ARG A 190 -3.30 17.42 -8.10
CA ARG A 190 -4.59 18.09 -7.98
C ARG A 190 -4.98 18.33 -6.54
N LEU A 191 -4.68 17.39 -5.65
CA LEU A 191 -4.96 17.55 -4.22
C LEU A 191 -4.20 18.74 -3.61
N GLY A 192 -2.89 18.89 -3.88
CA GLY A 192 -2.11 20.04 -3.46
C GLY A 192 -2.62 21.36 -4.07
N TYR A 193 -3.00 21.32 -5.34
CA TYR A 193 -3.60 22.44 -6.03
C TYR A 193 -4.93 22.89 -5.40
N GLU A 194 -5.88 21.97 -5.20
CA GLU A 194 -7.20 22.30 -4.63
C GLU A 194 -7.13 22.71 -3.16
N MET A 195 -6.22 22.12 -2.37
CA MET A 195 -5.99 22.56 -0.99
C MET A 195 -5.47 24.00 -0.94
N THR A 196 -4.54 24.35 -1.84
CA THR A 196 -4.02 25.71 -1.95
C THR A 196 -5.10 26.67 -2.41
N ARG A 197 -5.89 26.29 -3.39
CA ARG A 197 -7.04 27.12 -3.84
C ARG A 197 -8.06 27.35 -2.73
N ALA A 198 -8.30 26.36 -1.88
CA ALA A 198 -9.17 26.50 -0.72
C ALA A 198 -8.59 27.53 0.28
N LEU A 199 -7.29 27.47 0.57
CA LEU A 199 -6.61 28.49 1.40
C LEU A 199 -6.71 29.89 0.79
N LEU A 200 -6.46 30.03 -0.52
CA LEU A 200 -6.58 31.30 -1.24
C LEU A 200 -8.01 31.88 -1.20
N ALA A 201 -9.03 31.01 -1.35
CA ALA A 201 -10.44 31.40 -1.25
C ALA A 201 -10.82 31.91 0.15
N HIS A 202 -10.14 31.42 1.20
CA HIS A 202 -10.31 31.90 2.58
C HIS A 202 -9.43 33.11 2.93
N GLY A 203 -8.78 33.72 1.95
CA GLY A 203 -8.04 34.96 2.11
C GLY A 203 -6.55 34.81 2.42
N HIS A 204 -6.02 33.61 2.57
CA HIS A 204 -4.59 33.39 2.77
C HIS A 204 -3.79 33.76 1.51
N ARG A 205 -2.61 34.37 1.70
CA ARG A 205 -1.76 34.83 0.60
C ARG A 205 -0.29 34.41 0.78
N HIS A 206 0.14 34.20 2.01
CA HIS A 206 1.49 33.81 2.37
C HIS A 206 1.48 32.34 2.81
N ILE A 207 1.34 31.42 1.84
CA ILE A 207 1.17 30.00 2.09
C ILE A 207 2.52 29.31 1.96
N ALA A 208 3.03 28.73 3.05
CA ALA A 208 4.23 27.91 3.04
C ALA A 208 3.88 26.42 2.88
N PHE A 209 4.79 25.67 2.28
CA PHE A 209 4.71 24.21 2.17
C PHE A 209 5.83 23.56 2.97
N LEU A 210 5.55 22.47 3.70
CA LEU A 210 6.55 21.74 4.45
C LEU A 210 7.35 20.81 3.51
N HIS A 211 8.66 20.98 3.47
CA HIS A 211 9.53 20.27 2.54
C HIS A 211 10.18 19.04 3.15
N LEU A 212 10.33 17.99 2.31
CA LEU A 212 11.27 16.89 2.53
C LEU A 212 12.58 17.12 1.77
N HIS A 213 13.61 16.37 2.11
CA HIS A 213 14.86 16.35 1.36
C HIS A 213 14.59 16.00 -0.12
N SER A 214 15.11 16.79 -1.04
CA SER A 214 14.76 16.75 -2.48
C SER A 214 15.11 15.43 -3.18
N ASP A 215 16.12 14.72 -2.69
CA ASP A 215 16.56 13.46 -3.29
C ASP A 215 15.79 12.25 -2.76
N TYR A 216 14.96 12.42 -1.74
CA TYR A 216 14.07 11.38 -1.24
C TYR A 216 12.71 11.49 -1.94
N LEU A 217 12.45 10.58 -2.88
CA LEU A 217 11.33 10.70 -3.81
C LEU A 217 10.02 10.17 -3.22
N HIS A 218 9.50 10.83 -2.18
CA HIS A 218 8.14 10.56 -1.73
C HIS A 218 7.15 11.26 -2.68
N ARG A 219 6.72 10.55 -3.72
CA ARG A 219 5.97 11.09 -4.86
C ARG A 219 4.78 11.95 -4.43
N SER A 220 3.96 11.47 -3.48
CA SER A 220 2.76 12.20 -3.06
C SER A 220 3.07 13.58 -2.49
N ILE A 221 4.16 13.72 -1.71
CA ILE A 221 4.58 15.00 -1.13
C ILE A 221 5.09 15.95 -2.22
N HIS A 222 5.90 15.44 -3.16
CA HIS A 222 6.41 16.25 -4.27
C HIS A 222 5.28 16.72 -5.18
N GLU A 223 4.35 15.86 -5.54
CA GLU A 223 3.20 16.22 -6.37
C GLU A 223 2.27 17.23 -5.67
N ARG A 224 2.01 17.08 -4.35
CA ARG A 224 1.26 18.08 -3.57
C ARG A 224 1.95 19.43 -3.54
N ARG A 225 3.29 19.45 -3.42
CA ARG A 225 4.10 20.66 -3.51
C ARG A 225 4.00 21.33 -4.88
N ASP A 226 4.11 20.55 -5.95
CA ASP A 226 4.03 21.07 -7.31
C ASP A 226 2.63 21.61 -7.61
N GLY A 227 1.56 20.97 -7.08
CA GLY A 227 0.21 21.48 -7.09
C GLY A 227 0.06 22.81 -6.34
N TRP A 228 0.68 22.94 -5.16
CA TRP A 228 0.73 24.21 -4.42
C TRP A 228 1.38 25.31 -5.25
N LEU A 229 2.55 25.08 -5.84
CA LEU A 229 3.25 26.05 -6.67
C LEU A 229 2.40 26.50 -7.85
N CYS A 230 1.75 25.56 -8.55
CA CYS A 230 0.89 25.84 -9.66
C CYS A 230 -0.32 26.69 -9.24
N ALA A 231 -0.98 26.38 -8.14
CA ALA A 231 -2.13 27.16 -7.66
C ALA A 231 -1.75 28.59 -7.24
N MET A 232 -0.58 28.78 -6.63
CA MET A 232 -0.05 30.12 -6.32
C MET A 232 0.24 30.92 -7.59
N GLN A 233 0.83 30.28 -8.60
CA GLN A 233 1.13 30.88 -9.89
C GLN A 233 -0.16 31.30 -10.63
N ASP A 234 -1.16 30.41 -10.69
CA ASP A 234 -2.45 30.67 -11.34
C ASP A 234 -3.22 31.81 -10.66
N ALA A 235 -3.02 31.98 -9.36
CA ALA A 235 -3.58 33.10 -8.60
C ALA A 235 -2.80 34.43 -8.78
N GLY A 236 -1.68 34.41 -9.52
CA GLY A 236 -0.82 35.57 -9.70
C GLY A 236 -0.08 35.98 -8.42
N ILE A 237 0.09 35.07 -7.44
CA ILE A 237 0.75 35.33 -6.17
C ILE A 237 2.14 34.71 -6.20
N PRO A 238 3.19 35.52 -6.20
CA PRO A 238 4.55 35.00 -6.20
C PRO A 238 4.87 34.30 -4.89
N VAL A 239 5.46 33.11 -4.98
CA VAL A 239 5.97 32.38 -3.81
C VAL A 239 7.32 33.01 -3.41
N PRO A 240 7.47 33.52 -2.19
CA PRO A 240 8.73 34.07 -1.74
C PRO A 240 9.87 33.04 -1.81
N GLN A 241 11.04 33.44 -2.25
CA GLN A 241 12.22 32.57 -2.30
C GLN A 241 12.52 31.91 -0.95
N ALA A 242 12.24 32.65 0.14
CA ALA A 242 12.37 32.10 1.50
C ALA A 242 11.49 30.90 1.80
N TYR A 243 10.39 30.67 1.04
CA TYR A 243 9.48 29.54 1.26
C TYR A 243 9.91 28.28 0.51
N LEU A 244 10.79 28.38 -0.47
CA LEU A 244 11.11 27.25 -1.36
C LEU A 244 11.99 26.19 -0.69
N ASN A 245 12.83 26.57 0.27
CA ASN A 245 13.74 25.65 0.97
C ASN A 245 13.95 26.02 2.44
N TRP A 246 12.91 26.54 3.10
CA TRP A 246 13.00 27.03 4.48
C TRP A 246 13.29 25.93 5.51
N VAL A 247 12.90 24.70 5.18
CA VAL A 247 13.20 23.51 5.97
C VAL A 247 13.41 22.33 5.02
N SER A 248 14.41 21.53 5.29
CA SER A 248 14.69 20.28 4.57
C SER A 248 14.75 19.15 5.57
N LEU A 249 13.62 18.47 5.76
CA LEU A 249 13.52 17.40 6.75
C LEU A 249 14.03 16.08 6.16
N PRO A 250 14.74 15.27 6.98
CA PRO A 250 15.20 13.96 6.54
C PRO A 250 14.03 12.96 6.46
N PRO A 251 14.19 11.85 5.73
CA PRO A 251 13.11 10.85 5.55
C PRO A 251 12.53 10.26 6.84
N ASN A 252 13.33 10.17 7.90
CA ASN A 252 12.85 9.68 9.20
C ASN A 252 11.84 10.62 9.87
N ALA A 253 11.77 11.90 9.47
CA ALA A 253 10.74 12.82 9.92
C ALA A 253 9.33 12.46 9.40
N LEU A 254 9.22 11.60 8.39
CA LEU A 254 7.95 11.00 7.98
C LEU A 254 7.34 10.10 9.06
N ARG A 255 8.16 9.60 9.96
CA ARG A 255 7.64 9.03 11.20
C ARG A 255 7.34 10.20 12.14
N HIS A 256 6.07 10.46 12.38
CA HIS A 256 5.59 11.62 13.16
C HIS A 256 6.26 11.75 14.55
N GLU A 257 6.69 10.64 15.15
CA GLU A 257 7.46 10.61 16.40
C GLU A 257 8.84 11.24 16.29
N ASN A 258 9.39 11.34 15.08
CA ASN A 258 10.71 11.96 14.81
C ASN A 258 10.59 13.36 14.20
N LEU A 259 9.37 13.90 14.05
CA LEU A 259 9.17 15.24 13.51
C LEU A 259 9.64 16.29 14.52
N PRO A 260 10.61 17.16 14.16
CA PRO A 260 11.05 18.25 15.02
C PRO A 260 10.06 19.43 14.99
N ALA A 261 8.84 19.20 15.50
CA ALA A 261 7.72 20.13 15.35
C ALA A 261 7.98 21.53 15.93
N GLU A 262 8.70 21.62 17.05
CA GLU A 262 9.05 22.91 17.67
C GLU A 262 10.06 23.69 16.82
N GLU A 263 11.05 23.02 16.23
CA GLU A 263 11.99 23.63 15.28
C GLU A 263 11.28 24.09 14.01
N VAL A 264 10.38 23.26 13.45
CA VAL A 264 9.57 23.61 12.28
C VAL A 264 8.72 24.84 12.57
N ALA A 265 8.02 24.88 13.70
CA ALA A 265 7.20 26.03 14.09
C ALA A 265 8.05 27.30 14.27
N HIS A 266 9.22 27.19 14.93
CA HIS A 266 10.11 28.30 15.13
C HIS A 266 10.65 28.88 13.81
N ARG A 267 11.08 28.02 12.90
CA ARG A 267 11.54 28.44 11.56
C ARG A 267 10.44 29.08 10.74
N LEU A 268 9.20 28.54 10.82
CA LEU A 268 8.04 29.03 10.08
C LEU A 268 7.76 30.50 10.39
N ILE A 269 7.74 30.88 11.67
CA ILE A 269 7.43 32.25 12.09
C ILE A 269 8.57 33.24 11.83
N GLN A 270 9.79 32.75 11.55
CA GLN A 270 10.94 33.57 11.19
C GLN A 270 11.02 33.87 9.68
N LEU A 271 10.21 33.24 8.86
CA LEU A 271 10.16 33.52 7.42
C LEU A 271 9.67 34.95 7.16
N SER A 272 10.20 35.57 6.10
CA SER A 272 9.80 36.92 5.67
C SER A 272 9.34 36.90 4.21
N PRO A 273 8.08 37.31 3.93
CA PRO A 273 7.02 37.61 4.92
C PRO A 273 6.66 36.40 5.78
N THR A 274 6.11 36.63 6.98
CA THR A 274 5.64 35.51 7.83
C THR A 274 4.45 34.83 7.16
N PRO A 275 4.45 33.50 7.00
CA PRO A 275 3.32 32.76 6.43
C PRO A 275 2.04 32.92 7.26
N ASP A 276 0.91 33.13 6.56
CA ASP A 276 -0.44 33.09 7.13
C ASP A 276 -1.09 31.70 7.04
N ALA A 277 -0.45 30.78 6.28
CA ALA A 277 -0.84 29.38 6.24
C ALA A 277 0.36 28.44 6.01
N LEU A 278 0.24 27.21 6.53
CA LEU A 278 1.19 26.13 6.32
C LEU A 278 0.45 24.89 5.79
N ILE A 279 0.95 24.34 4.69
CA ILE A 279 0.56 23.03 4.20
C ILE A 279 1.54 22.00 4.75
N ALA A 280 1.10 21.18 5.72
CA ALA A 280 1.81 20.00 6.18
C ALA A 280 1.49 18.83 5.25
N TRP A 281 2.35 17.80 5.21
CA TRP A 281 2.16 16.69 4.25
C TRP A 281 1.13 15.64 4.70
N GLU A 282 0.75 15.60 5.98
CA GLU A 282 -0.29 14.74 6.55
C GLU A 282 -0.81 15.27 7.91
N ASP A 283 -1.89 14.69 8.41
CA ASP A 283 -2.51 15.12 9.68
C ASP A 283 -1.61 14.90 10.90
N ASN A 284 -0.87 13.76 10.96
CA ASN A 284 0.08 13.50 12.05
C ASN A 284 1.25 14.48 12.08
N THR A 285 1.55 15.14 10.98
CA THR A 285 2.54 16.21 10.90
C THR A 285 1.91 17.56 11.29
N ALA A 286 0.68 17.82 10.86
CA ALA A 286 -0.03 19.07 11.17
C ALA A 286 -0.28 19.24 12.68
N MET A 287 -0.76 18.20 13.36
CA MET A 287 -1.13 18.27 14.77
C MET A 287 -0.01 18.72 15.73
N PRO A 288 1.21 18.11 15.70
CA PRO A 288 2.30 18.55 16.57
C PRO A 288 2.80 19.96 16.23
N ILE A 289 2.77 20.36 14.95
CA ILE A 289 3.15 21.73 14.54
C ILE A 289 2.13 22.74 15.09
N ILE A 290 0.83 22.46 15.02
CA ILE A 290 -0.21 23.30 15.61
C ILE A 290 0.06 23.48 17.12
N ARG A 291 0.37 22.38 17.84
CA ARG A 291 0.69 22.46 19.27
C ARG A 291 1.94 23.26 19.55
N ALA A 292 2.96 23.12 18.73
CA ALA A 292 4.20 23.91 18.87
C ALA A 292 3.94 25.41 18.65
N LEU A 293 3.19 25.79 17.62
CA LEU A 293 2.80 27.17 17.37
C LEU A 293 2.00 27.75 18.54
N GLN A 294 1.03 27.03 19.08
CA GLN A 294 0.23 27.46 20.23
C GLN A 294 1.07 27.65 21.50
N LYS A 295 2.06 26.76 21.76
CA LYS A 295 3.02 26.94 22.87
C LYS A 295 3.86 28.20 22.74
N MET A 296 4.13 28.63 21.51
CA MET A 296 4.86 29.86 21.22
C MET A 296 3.97 31.11 21.24
N GLY A 297 2.69 30.98 21.58
CA GLY A 297 1.74 32.09 21.63
C GLY A 297 1.16 32.50 20.28
N VAL A 298 1.38 31.69 19.21
CA VAL A 298 0.81 31.92 17.88
C VAL A 298 -0.61 31.36 17.84
N SER A 299 -1.60 32.20 17.48
CA SER A 299 -2.99 31.77 17.36
C SER A 299 -3.17 30.95 16.08
N VAL A 300 -3.73 29.74 16.25
CA VAL A 300 -4.09 28.83 15.15
C VAL A 300 -5.61 28.58 15.23
N PRO A 301 -6.39 28.94 14.21
CA PRO A 301 -5.98 29.29 12.85
C PRO A 301 -5.84 30.79 12.55
N GLU A 302 -6.04 31.70 13.52
CA GLU A 302 -6.25 33.14 13.26
C GLU A 302 -4.99 33.84 12.69
N GLN A 303 -3.81 33.53 13.23
CA GLN A 303 -2.53 34.07 12.71
C GLN A 303 -1.89 33.16 11.66
N VAL A 304 -1.90 31.86 11.92
CA VAL A 304 -1.37 30.86 11.00
C VAL A 304 -2.35 29.70 10.88
N ARG A 305 -2.90 29.49 9.71
CA ARG A 305 -3.71 28.30 9.44
C ARG A 305 -2.82 27.13 9.03
N VAL A 306 -2.96 26.01 9.70
CA VAL A 306 -2.28 24.78 9.32
C VAL A 306 -3.30 23.83 8.68
N VAL A 307 -2.92 23.22 7.55
CA VAL A 307 -3.71 22.18 6.88
C VAL A 307 -2.92 20.89 6.81
N GLY A 308 -3.62 19.76 6.89
CA GLY A 308 -3.06 18.43 6.75
C GLY A 308 -3.67 17.67 5.57
N PHE A 309 -3.47 16.35 5.56
CA PHE A 309 -4.06 15.43 4.61
C PHE A 309 -4.41 14.12 5.33
N ASP A 310 -5.29 13.31 4.74
CA ASP A 310 -5.58 11.89 5.04
C ASP A 310 -6.76 11.62 5.97
N ASP A 311 -7.39 12.63 6.57
CA ASP A 311 -8.55 12.47 7.46
C ASP A 311 -8.35 11.35 8.48
N LEU A 312 -7.24 11.41 9.21
CA LEU A 312 -6.93 10.43 10.24
C LEU A 312 -7.96 10.51 11.38
N GLU A 313 -8.23 9.37 12.01
CA GLU A 313 -9.19 9.33 13.11
C GLU A 313 -8.80 10.28 14.25
N THR A 314 -7.52 10.37 14.57
CA THR A 314 -6.95 11.29 15.55
C THR A 314 -7.22 12.76 15.23
N SER A 315 -7.15 13.13 13.93
CA SER A 315 -7.39 14.52 13.50
C SER A 315 -8.85 14.96 13.63
N ARG A 316 -9.80 14.02 13.60
CA ARG A 316 -11.23 14.31 13.74
C ARG A 316 -11.61 14.85 15.12
N PHE A 317 -10.85 14.48 16.13
CA PHE A 317 -11.06 14.91 17.52
C PHE A 317 -10.06 15.99 17.97
N PHE A 318 -9.10 16.35 17.13
CA PHE A 318 -8.10 17.34 17.44
C PHE A 318 -8.71 18.75 17.50
N GLN A 319 -8.21 19.57 18.43
CA GLN A 319 -8.63 20.97 18.58
C GLN A 319 -7.39 21.87 18.63
N PRO A 320 -7.39 22.98 17.89
CA PRO A 320 -8.43 23.41 16.98
C PRO A 320 -8.58 22.49 15.78
N ALA A 321 -9.81 22.33 15.25
CA ALA A 321 -10.01 21.58 14.02
C ALA A 321 -9.28 22.28 12.86
N PHE A 322 -8.79 21.50 11.91
CA PHE A 322 -8.04 22.00 10.78
C PHE A 322 -8.45 21.32 9.47
N PRO A 323 -8.30 21.97 8.31
CA PRO A 323 -8.60 21.38 7.03
C PRO A 323 -7.67 20.21 6.70
N THR A 324 -8.24 19.19 6.04
CA THR A 324 -7.54 17.97 5.63
C THR A 324 -8.08 17.47 4.29
N SER A 325 -7.71 16.27 3.88
CA SER A 325 -8.26 15.56 2.71
C SER A 325 -8.76 14.19 3.09
N GLN A 326 -9.64 13.61 2.25
CA GLN A 326 -10.22 12.29 2.54
C GLN A 326 -9.92 11.30 1.40
N PRO A 327 -8.73 10.70 1.37
CA PRO A 327 -8.40 9.66 0.39
C PRO A 327 -9.14 8.36 0.70
N ASP A 328 -9.77 7.80 -0.34
CA ASP A 328 -10.45 6.50 -0.24
C ASP A 328 -9.47 5.35 -0.53
N PHE A 329 -8.63 5.02 0.46
CA PHE A 329 -7.68 3.91 0.36
C PHE A 329 -8.36 2.55 0.17
N ALA A 330 -9.59 2.37 0.67
CA ALA A 330 -10.33 1.14 0.45
C ALA A 330 -10.69 0.99 -1.03
N ARG A 331 -11.19 2.06 -1.65
CA ARG A 331 -11.49 2.06 -3.09
C ARG A 331 -10.24 1.90 -3.95
N LEU A 332 -9.14 2.56 -3.57
CA LEU A 332 -7.85 2.39 -4.22
C LEU A 332 -7.41 0.91 -4.20
N GLY A 333 -7.54 0.25 -3.04
CA GLY A 333 -7.24 -1.17 -2.87
C GLY A 333 -8.13 -2.09 -3.71
N GLU A 334 -9.42 -1.79 -3.83
CA GLU A 334 -10.33 -2.55 -4.70
C GLU A 334 -9.88 -2.48 -6.17
N ILE A 335 -9.52 -1.28 -6.65
CA ILE A 335 -9.06 -1.08 -8.02
C ILE A 335 -7.76 -1.85 -8.26
N ALA A 336 -6.83 -1.84 -7.29
CA ALA A 336 -5.59 -2.60 -7.41
C ALA A 336 -5.85 -4.11 -7.62
N VAL A 337 -6.84 -4.68 -6.90
CA VAL A 337 -7.24 -6.07 -7.11
C VAL A 337 -7.89 -6.27 -8.48
N GLU A 338 -8.73 -5.34 -8.95
CA GLU A 338 -9.37 -5.41 -10.27
C GLU A 338 -8.32 -5.43 -11.38
N VAL A 339 -7.34 -4.55 -11.30
CA VAL A 339 -6.23 -4.45 -12.26
C VAL A 339 -5.37 -5.73 -12.24
N LEU A 340 -5.06 -6.24 -11.05
CA LEU A 340 -4.28 -7.46 -10.91
C LEU A 340 -5.03 -8.69 -11.43
N ASP A 341 -6.34 -8.81 -11.12
CA ASP A 341 -7.19 -9.89 -11.61
C ASP A 341 -7.32 -9.86 -13.14
N GLU A 342 -7.45 -8.68 -13.73
CA GLU A 342 -7.46 -8.52 -15.19
C GLU A 342 -6.15 -9.01 -15.81
N TRP A 343 -5.00 -8.64 -15.24
CA TRP A 343 -3.70 -9.11 -15.69
C TRP A 343 -3.58 -10.64 -15.63
N LEU A 344 -3.93 -11.22 -14.49
CA LEU A 344 -3.88 -12.67 -14.28
C LEU A 344 -4.77 -13.45 -15.27
N ASN A 345 -5.96 -12.94 -15.57
CA ASN A 345 -6.90 -13.59 -16.46
C ASN A 345 -6.53 -13.42 -17.95
N ARG A 346 -6.01 -12.27 -18.36
CA ARG A 346 -5.64 -11.98 -19.76
C ARG A 346 -4.21 -12.36 -20.10
N ARG A 347 -3.38 -12.71 -19.11
CA ARG A 347 -1.94 -12.98 -19.23
C ARG A 347 -1.14 -11.86 -19.91
N GLN A 348 -1.67 -10.68 -19.93
CA GLN A 348 -1.03 -9.48 -20.47
C GLN A 348 -1.41 -8.29 -19.59
N SER A 349 -0.44 -7.46 -19.22
CA SER A 349 -0.70 -6.14 -18.67
C SER A 349 -0.20 -5.08 -19.62
N THR A 350 -0.95 -4.00 -19.72
CA THR A 350 -0.44 -2.76 -20.26
C THR A 350 -0.08 -1.89 -19.07
N PRO A 351 1.15 -1.33 -19.00
CA PRO A 351 1.45 -0.32 -18.00
C PRO A 351 0.45 0.82 -18.12
N ARG A 352 -0.46 0.93 -17.14
CA ARG A 352 -1.48 1.99 -17.07
C ARG A 352 -1.50 2.53 -15.67
N THR A 353 -1.62 3.83 -15.56
CA THR A 353 -1.82 4.50 -14.28
C THR A 353 -3.30 4.80 -14.10
N TYR A 354 -3.87 4.29 -13.01
CA TYR A 354 -5.23 4.58 -12.55
C TYR A 354 -5.12 5.63 -11.46
N ILE A 355 -5.77 6.78 -11.68
CA ILE A 355 -5.66 7.92 -10.78
C ILE A 355 -7.02 8.21 -10.16
N LEU A 356 -7.07 8.25 -8.82
CA LEU A 356 -8.26 8.61 -8.06
C LEU A 356 -8.13 10.04 -7.54
N SER A 357 -9.18 10.83 -7.73
CA SER A 357 -9.28 12.15 -7.11
C SER A 357 -9.54 12.04 -5.61
N VAL A 358 -9.05 13.03 -4.86
CA VAL A 358 -9.19 13.11 -3.40
C VAL A 358 -9.90 14.41 -3.04
N PRO A 359 -11.02 14.37 -2.30
CA PRO A 359 -11.71 15.57 -1.87
C PRO A 359 -10.94 16.27 -0.73
N VAL A 360 -10.94 17.60 -0.78
CA VAL A 360 -10.53 18.45 0.33
C VAL A 360 -11.68 18.54 1.33
N LEU A 361 -11.39 18.34 2.61
CA LEU A 361 -12.31 18.53 3.72
C LEU A 361 -11.95 19.81 4.46
N TRP A 362 -12.72 20.86 4.22
CA TRP A 362 -12.54 22.10 4.94
C TRP A 362 -13.19 22.00 6.32
N ARG A 363 -12.41 22.13 7.37
CA ARG A 363 -12.87 22.08 8.76
C ARG A 363 -12.55 23.40 9.46
N GLU A 364 -13.57 23.97 10.09
CA GLU A 364 -13.41 25.16 10.95
C GLU A 364 -13.37 24.75 12.42
N PRO A 365 -12.58 25.48 13.24
CA PRO A 365 -12.66 25.33 14.68
C PRO A 365 -14.10 25.56 15.15
N ARG A 366 -14.59 24.71 16.02
CA ARG A 366 -15.89 24.96 16.66
C ARG A 366 -15.77 26.24 17.49
N ALA A 367 -16.65 27.20 17.25
CA ALA A 367 -16.77 28.35 18.13
C ALA A 367 -16.86 27.87 19.60
N PRO A 368 -16.12 28.50 20.52
CA PRO A 368 -16.24 28.16 21.93
C PRO A 368 -17.74 28.24 22.29
N ARG A 369 -18.31 27.14 22.77
CA ARG A 369 -19.66 27.20 23.35
C ARG A 369 -19.54 28.17 24.52
N HIS A 370 -20.07 29.37 24.38
CA HIS A 370 -20.28 30.23 25.50
C HIS A 370 -21.22 29.48 26.46
N THR A 371 -20.64 28.78 27.41
CA THR A 371 -21.37 28.32 28.59
C THR A 371 -21.74 29.57 29.37
N THR A 372 -22.91 30.11 29.08
CA THR A 372 -23.58 31.02 30.02
C THR A 372 -23.79 30.20 31.28
N HIS A 373 -22.90 30.34 32.25
CA HIS A 373 -23.17 29.89 33.61
C HIS A 373 -24.35 30.68 34.13
N LYS A 374 -25.57 30.18 33.91
CA LYS A 374 -26.68 30.55 34.80
C LYS A 374 -26.34 29.93 36.15
N ARG A 375 -25.96 30.79 37.09
CA ARG A 375 -25.92 30.43 38.49
C ARG A 375 -27.36 30.05 38.90
N GLY A 376 -27.51 28.84 39.45
CA GLY A 376 -28.71 28.40 40.17
C GLY A 376 -29.49 27.30 39.41
N GLY A 377 -29.31 26.06 39.83
CA GLY A 377 -30.17 24.93 39.45
C GLY A 377 -29.42 23.62 39.56
N VAL A 378 -29.48 22.97 40.71
CA VAL A 378 -29.08 21.58 40.92
C VAL A 378 -30.03 20.72 40.09
N MET A 379 -29.54 20.00 39.09
CA MET A 379 -30.25 18.87 38.50
C MET A 379 -29.67 17.57 39.05
N LEU A 380 -30.47 16.89 39.83
CA LEU A 380 -30.30 15.49 40.21
C LEU A 380 -30.68 14.63 38.99
N TYR A 381 -29.76 13.75 38.56
CA TYR A 381 -30.10 12.63 37.71
C TYR A 381 -30.43 11.44 38.61
N GLU A 382 -31.65 11.02 38.63
CA GLU A 382 -32.02 9.69 39.06
C GLU A 382 -31.88 8.71 37.90
N ALA A 383 -31.40 7.53 38.25
CA ALA A 383 -30.99 6.29 37.57
C ALA A 383 -31.44 6.02 36.12
#